data_70b0647c2dea14955656670589be5aac
#
_entry.id   70b0647c2dea14955656670589be5aac
#
_cell.length_a   1.000
_cell.length_b   1.000
_cell.length_c   1.000
_cell.angle_alpha   90.00
_cell.angle_beta   90.00
_cell.angle_gamma   90.00
#
_symmetry.space_group_name_H-M   'P 1'
#
loop_
_entity.id
_entity.type
_entity.pdbx_description
1 polymer ?
#
loop_
_entity_poly.entity_id
_entity_poly.type
_entity_poly.pdbx_seq_one_letter_code
_entity_poly.pdbx_strand_id
1 'polypeptide(L)'
;MLTQSLFQDTRIFIIAHGEALGDKDLRQLDKILKSPPDDAFVIIEICEEKKTAGGGALKKLQAEKRVQASPDIYQSADFQRPPEYKVAQWLTSQVSSLFGRSISKNDADFFIDLVGNDIDLLYSELQKIDIHLEPREAITRNVIEQIVGPSRQMTVFELASELGKKDFTRALEIINSLFATTFSAPSMISALFRHFWALLRIRKFGQTSPGVIKTFLKSRGYNNPSQNEAALAIGIAAGLLKEGEGRKVYPVIIASGIVDQAQKFSDEELYQIIRWLLEFDAGVKTGRVSADEHEVMMLCFRIARISELRKCDIAA
;
A
#
# COMPACT_ATOMS: atom_id res chain seq x y z
N MET A 1 26.18 -8.56 26.94
CA MET A 1 25.21 -9.17 27.85
C MET A 1 25.80 -9.56 29.23
N LEU A 2 27.12 -9.63 29.41
CA LEU A 2 27.72 -10.13 30.66
C LEU A 2 28.06 -9.05 31.67
N THR A 3 27.87 -7.78 31.42
CA THR A 3 28.10 -6.69 32.39
C THR A 3 26.85 -6.46 33.23
N GLN A 4 26.97 -6.66 34.54
CA GLN A 4 25.88 -6.36 35.48
C GLN A 4 25.60 -4.84 35.54
N SER A 5 24.31 -4.49 35.52
CA SER A 5 23.86 -3.11 35.75
C SER A 5 23.88 -2.83 37.27
N LEU A 6 24.44 -1.71 37.68
CA LEU A 6 24.46 -1.29 39.08
C LEU A 6 23.13 -0.70 39.56
N PHE A 7 22.16 -0.46 38.65
CA PHE A 7 20.96 0.33 38.93
C PHE A 7 19.64 -0.30 38.45
N GLN A 8 19.66 -1.51 37.84
CA GLN A 8 18.45 -2.16 37.31
C GLN A 8 18.45 -3.64 37.60
N ASP A 9 17.35 -4.14 38.13
CA ASP A 9 17.14 -5.56 38.47
C ASP A 9 16.80 -6.41 37.21
N THR A 10 16.37 -5.76 36.12
CA THR A 10 15.98 -6.45 34.87
C THR A 10 16.52 -5.73 33.64
N ARG A 11 17.10 -6.49 32.71
CA ARG A 11 17.63 -5.98 31.44
C ARG A 11 16.82 -6.54 30.27
N ILE A 12 16.46 -5.68 29.32
CA ILE A 12 15.76 -6.08 28.12
C ILE A 12 16.68 -5.88 26.91
N PHE A 13 16.90 -6.93 26.15
CA PHE A 13 17.67 -6.92 24.90
C PHE A 13 16.72 -7.19 23.75
N ILE A 14 16.64 -6.28 22.78
CA ILE A 14 15.82 -6.42 21.58
C ILE A 14 16.76 -6.63 20.38
N ILE A 15 16.59 -7.75 19.69
CA ILE A 15 17.30 -8.05 18.45
C ILE A 15 16.26 -7.93 17.33
N ALA A 16 16.23 -6.77 16.68
CA ALA A 16 15.43 -6.56 15.49
C ALA A 16 16.10 -7.24 14.29
N HIS A 17 15.29 -7.70 13.33
CA HIS A 17 15.77 -8.35 12.10
C HIS A 17 16.63 -9.59 12.34
N GLY A 18 16.16 -10.47 13.21
CA GLY A 18 16.85 -11.73 13.49
C GLY A 18 17.08 -12.63 12.28
N GLU A 19 16.29 -12.46 11.20
CA GLU A 19 16.47 -13.11 9.91
C GLU A 19 17.76 -12.70 9.19
N ALA A 20 18.30 -11.53 9.49
CA ALA A 20 19.54 -11.01 8.91
C ALA A 20 20.81 -11.52 9.62
N LEU A 21 20.67 -12.20 10.76
CA LEU A 21 21.81 -12.74 11.51
C LEU A 21 22.53 -13.85 10.73
N GLY A 22 23.85 -13.73 10.64
CA GLY A 22 24.71 -14.76 10.05
C GLY A 22 24.82 -16.01 10.92
N ASP A 23 25.28 -17.11 10.34
CA ASP A 23 25.44 -18.40 11.05
C ASP A 23 26.35 -18.32 12.28
N LYS A 24 27.33 -17.43 12.27
CA LYS A 24 28.23 -17.20 13.41
C LYS A 24 27.49 -16.56 14.57
N ASP A 25 26.67 -15.54 14.28
CA ASP A 25 25.91 -14.78 15.27
C ASP A 25 24.78 -15.63 15.85
N LEU A 26 24.08 -16.40 15.00
CA LEU A 26 23.07 -17.36 15.43
C LEU A 26 23.62 -18.43 16.36
N ARG A 27 24.86 -18.91 16.11
CA ARG A 27 25.56 -19.87 17.02
C ARG A 27 25.94 -19.24 18.37
N GLN A 28 26.30 -17.95 18.38
CA GLN A 28 26.58 -17.24 19.62
C GLN A 28 25.29 -16.99 20.41
N LEU A 29 24.25 -16.57 19.72
CA LEU A 29 22.92 -16.38 20.31
C LEU A 29 22.37 -17.69 20.89
N ASP A 30 22.54 -18.81 20.18
CA ASP A 30 22.15 -20.15 20.64
C ASP A 30 22.84 -20.54 21.96
N LYS A 31 24.11 -20.20 22.13
CA LYS A 31 24.83 -20.43 23.41
C LYS A 31 24.24 -19.63 24.56
N ILE A 32 23.88 -18.36 24.32
CA ILE A 32 23.24 -17.52 25.35
C ILE A 32 21.85 -18.04 25.69
N LEU A 33 21.08 -18.45 24.67
CA LEU A 33 19.75 -19.01 24.88
C LEU A 33 19.74 -20.38 25.58
N LYS A 34 20.85 -21.14 25.57
CA LYS A 34 20.95 -22.39 26.35
C LYS A 34 21.06 -22.18 27.86
N SER A 35 21.58 -21.03 28.26
CA SER A 35 21.72 -20.64 29.66
C SER A 35 21.46 -19.15 29.78
N PRO A 36 20.19 -18.70 29.65
CA PRO A 36 19.85 -17.30 29.72
C PRO A 36 20.12 -16.75 31.13
N PRO A 37 20.60 -15.50 31.26
CA PRO A 37 20.72 -14.85 32.55
C PRO A 37 19.34 -14.63 33.19
N ASP A 38 19.21 -14.86 34.49
CA ASP A 38 17.95 -14.71 35.23
C ASP A 38 17.42 -13.26 35.24
N ASP A 39 18.32 -12.28 35.08
CA ASP A 39 18.05 -10.86 35.10
C ASP A 39 17.86 -10.24 33.70
N ALA A 40 17.74 -11.06 32.64
CA ALA A 40 17.66 -10.57 31.29
C ALA A 40 16.54 -11.17 30.45
N PHE A 41 15.75 -10.30 29.80
CA PHE A 41 14.81 -10.66 28.76
C PHE A 41 15.45 -10.44 27.39
N VAL A 42 15.39 -11.42 26.52
CA VAL A 42 15.87 -11.33 25.13
C VAL A 42 14.67 -11.49 24.20
N ILE A 43 14.33 -10.42 23.50
CA ILE A 43 13.28 -10.40 22.48
C ILE A 43 13.96 -10.48 21.12
N ILE A 44 13.62 -11.49 20.32
CA ILE A 44 14.14 -11.66 18.96
C ILE A 44 12.98 -11.49 18.00
N GLU A 45 13.00 -10.40 17.26
CA GLU A 45 12.05 -10.14 16.19
C GLU A 45 12.56 -10.75 14.89
N ILE A 46 11.75 -11.58 14.24
CA ILE A 46 12.08 -12.26 12.98
C ILE A 46 10.97 -12.02 12.00
N CYS A 47 11.27 -11.31 10.91
CA CYS A 47 10.34 -11.05 9.82
C CYS A 47 10.59 -12.04 8.67
N GLU A 48 9.82 -13.12 8.62
CA GLU A 48 9.90 -14.09 7.53
C GLU A 48 8.75 -13.89 6.54
N GLU A 49 8.96 -13.08 5.51
CA GLU A 49 7.96 -12.85 4.46
C GLU A 49 7.67 -14.08 3.58
N LYS A 50 8.56 -15.04 3.54
CA LYS A 50 8.40 -16.30 2.76
C LYS A 50 9.05 -17.45 3.50
N LYS A 51 8.38 -18.61 3.51
CA LYS A 51 8.98 -19.89 3.87
C LYS A 51 10.17 -20.18 2.93
N THR A 52 11.33 -19.69 3.28
CA THR A 52 12.56 -20.03 2.58
C THR A 52 12.83 -21.50 2.78
N ALA A 53 12.93 -22.24 1.70
CA ALA A 53 13.14 -23.70 1.65
C ALA A 53 14.50 -24.17 2.23
N GLY A 54 15.12 -23.43 3.12
CA GLY A 54 16.45 -23.68 3.65
C GLY A 54 16.65 -23.44 5.14
N GLY A 55 15.60 -23.32 5.92
CA GLY A 55 15.71 -23.20 7.38
C GLY A 55 16.00 -21.77 7.83
N GLY A 56 14.94 -20.98 8.01
CA GLY A 56 14.99 -19.65 8.59
C GLY A 56 15.63 -19.63 9.99
N ALA A 57 15.87 -18.42 10.50
CA ALA A 57 16.50 -18.19 11.80
C ALA A 57 15.77 -18.92 12.94
N LEU A 58 14.44 -18.98 12.92
CA LEU A 58 13.64 -19.74 13.89
C LEU A 58 14.03 -21.21 13.97
N LYS A 59 14.24 -21.87 12.82
CA LYS A 59 14.64 -23.28 12.76
C LYS A 59 16.08 -23.48 13.25
N LYS A 60 16.98 -22.56 12.90
CA LYS A 60 18.39 -22.61 13.36
C LYS A 60 18.48 -22.40 14.87
N LEU A 61 17.66 -21.53 15.45
CA LEU A 61 17.56 -21.32 16.88
C LEU A 61 16.75 -22.41 17.60
N GLN A 62 16.15 -23.36 16.87
CA GLN A 62 15.29 -24.41 17.42
C GLN A 62 14.17 -23.84 18.33
N ALA A 63 13.59 -22.70 17.96
CA ALA A 63 12.66 -21.94 18.77
C ALA A 63 11.47 -22.80 19.26
N GLU A 64 10.81 -23.53 18.35
CA GLU A 64 9.69 -24.42 18.71
C GLU A 64 10.08 -25.48 19.74
N LYS A 65 11.25 -26.11 19.61
CA LYS A 65 11.73 -27.11 20.55
C LYS A 65 12.04 -26.52 21.92
N ARG A 66 12.56 -25.29 21.98
CA ARG A 66 12.82 -24.58 23.24
C ARG A 66 11.54 -24.22 23.96
N VAL A 67 10.56 -23.69 23.24
CA VAL A 67 9.23 -23.36 23.80
C VAL A 67 8.55 -24.62 24.35
N GLN A 68 8.63 -25.77 23.63
CA GLN A 68 8.06 -27.03 24.10
C GLN A 68 8.79 -27.60 25.32
N ALA A 69 10.13 -27.46 25.37
CA ALA A 69 10.93 -28.02 26.46
C ALA A 69 10.85 -27.20 27.75
N SER A 70 10.71 -25.86 27.65
CA SER A 70 10.75 -24.96 28.80
C SER A 70 9.86 -23.73 28.54
N PRO A 71 8.52 -23.87 28.60
CA PRO A 71 7.58 -22.80 28.27
C PRO A 71 7.64 -21.60 29.24
N ASP A 72 8.15 -21.80 30.44
CA ASP A 72 8.33 -20.75 31.44
C ASP A 72 9.52 -19.82 31.11
N ILE A 73 10.48 -20.32 30.31
CA ILE A 73 11.70 -19.58 29.95
C ILE A 73 11.57 -19.02 28.52
N TYR A 74 10.95 -19.80 27.61
CA TYR A 74 10.87 -19.43 26.19
C TYR A 74 9.41 -19.30 25.78
N GLN A 75 9.12 -18.19 25.13
CA GLN A 75 7.82 -17.94 24.53
C GLN A 75 7.97 -17.57 23.06
N SER A 76 6.98 -17.90 22.26
CA SER A 76 6.92 -17.55 20.85
C SER A 76 5.55 -16.98 20.54
N ALA A 77 5.52 -15.84 19.85
CA ALA A 77 4.30 -15.24 19.35
C ALA A 77 4.43 -15.09 17.83
N ASP A 78 3.42 -15.49 17.09
CA ASP A 78 3.34 -15.34 15.64
C ASP A 78 2.35 -14.25 15.30
N PHE A 79 2.84 -13.19 14.65
CA PHE A 79 2.06 -12.03 14.25
C PHE A 79 1.87 -12.08 12.73
N GLN A 80 0.83 -12.77 12.27
CA GLN A 80 0.52 -12.85 10.85
C GLN A 80 -0.30 -11.66 10.40
N ARG A 81 0.12 -11.05 9.28
CA ARG A 81 -0.69 -10.04 8.62
C ARG A 81 -2.02 -10.67 8.17
N PRO A 82 -3.16 -10.11 8.54
CA PRO A 82 -4.44 -10.63 8.06
C PRO A 82 -4.50 -10.54 6.53
N PRO A 83 -5.02 -11.57 5.85
CA PRO A 83 -5.25 -11.47 4.41
C PRO A 83 -6.24 -10.35 4.12
N GLU A 84 -6.11 -9.66 2.98
CA GLU A 84 -6.89 -8.46 2.64
C GLU A 84 -8.40 -8.61 2.86
N TYR A 85 -8.97 -9.77 2.50
CA TYR A 85 -10.40 -10.04 2.69
C TYR A 85 -10.85 -10.15 4.17
N LYS A 86 -9.89 -10.24 5.12
CA LYS A 86 -10.15 -10.28 6.56
C LYS A 86 -9.76 -8.99 7.28
N VAL A 87 -9.18 -8.01 6.58
CA VAL A 87 -8.70 -6.77 7.21
C VAL A 87 -9.85 -6.04 7.91
N ALA A 88 -11.03 -5.96 7.32
CA ALA A 88 -12.19 -5.32 7.97
C ALA A 88 -12.63 -6.04 9.26
N GLN A 89 -12.67 -7.37 9.24
CA GLN A 89 -13.00 -8.16 10.42
C GLN A 89 -11.91 -8.03 11.51
N TRP A 90 -10.67 -8.07 11.10
CA TRP A 90 -9.51 -7.84 11.98
C TRP A 90 -9.58 -6.43 12.58
N LEU A 91 -9.81 -5.39 11.78
CA LEU A 91 -9.94 -4.01 12.22
C LEU A 91 -11.04 -3.85 13.26
N THR A 92 -12.23 -4.43 13.03
CA THR A 92 -13.34 -4.40 13.99
C THR A 92 -12.94 -5.02 15.33
N SER A 93 -12.21 -6.13 15.32
CA SER A 93 -11.72 -6.77 16.54
C SER A 93 -10.66 -5.92 17.26
N GLN A 94 -9.75 -5.29 16.51
CA GLN A 94 -8.70 -4.42 17.08
C GLN A 94 -9.28 -3.14 17.69
N VAL A 95 -10.24 -2.52 17.04
CA VAL A 95 -10.96 -1.34 17.56
C VAL A 95 -11.59 -1.66 18.92
N SER A 96 -12.21 -2.83 19.04
CA SER A 96 -12.81 -3.26 20.30
C SER A 96 -11.77 -3.58 21.38
N SER A 97 -10.71 -4.33 21.03
CA SER A 97 -9.74 -4.81 22.01
C SER A 97 -8.74 -3.74 22.46
N LEU A 98 -8.29 -2.87 21.57
CA LEU A 98 -7.26 -1.88 21.88
C LEU A 98 -7.82 -0.53 22.31
N PHE A 99 -8.94 -0.11 21.74
CA PHE A 99 -9.53 1.21 22.00
C PHE A 99 -10.84 1.14 22.81
N GLY A 100 -11.37 -0.07 23.08
CA GLY A 100 -12.63 -0.23 23.82
C GLY A 100 -13.85 0.39 23.11
N ARG A 101 -13.77 0.56 21.80
CA ARG A 101 -14.79 1.21 20.96
C ARG A 101 -15.48 0.22 20.04
N SER A 102 -16.55 0.64 19.41
CA SER A 102 -17.22 -0.14 18.37
C SER A 102 -17.13 0.56 17.00
N ILE A 103 -17.05 -0.23 15.97
CA ILE A 103 -17.13 0.20 14.57
C ILE A 103 -18.00 -0.81 13.81
N SER A 104 -18.92 -0.34 12.98
CA SER A 104 -19.70 -1.24 12.13
C SER A 104 -18.82 -1.82 11.01
N LYS A 105 -19.24 -2.98 10.46
CA LYS A 105 -18.52 -3.56 9.31
C LYS A 105 -18.47 -2.60 8.12
N ASN A 106 -19.58 -1.91 7.83
CA ASN A 106 -19.65 -0.96 6.72
C ASN A 106 -18.72 0.24 6.93
N ASP A 107 -18.63 0.75 8.18
CA ASP A 107 -17.72 1.84 8.50
C ASP A 107 -16.26 1.38 8.51
N ALA A 108 -15.98 0.14 8.91
CA ALA A 108 -14.65 -0.46 8.80
C ALA A 108 -14.22 -0.64 7.34
N ASP A 109 -15.10 -1.14 6.47
CA ASP A 109 -14.85 -1.23 5.04
C ASP A 109 -14.60 0.18 4.45
N PHE A 110 -15.42 1.17 4.79
CA PHE A 110 -15.24 2.55 4.37
C PHE A 110 -13.90 3.14 4.87
N PHE A 111 -13.53 2.88 6.11
CA PHE A 111 -12.26 3.34 6.67
C PHE A 111 -11.06 2.73 5.95
N ILE A 112 -11.14 1.43 5.60
CA ILE A 112 -10.10 0.77 4.81
C ILE A 112 -10.04 1.31 3.39
N ASP A 113 -11.20 1.59 2.78
CA ASP A 113 -11.25 2.20 1.45
C ASP A 113 -10.60 3.61 1.46
N LEU A 114 -10.74 4.34 2.56
CA LEU A 114 -10.20 5.68 2.72
C LEU A 114 -8.70 5.70 3.04
N VAL A 115 -8.23 4.80 3.90
CA VAL A 115 -6.85 4.77 4.42
C VAL A 115 -5.94 3.83 3.61
N GLY A 116 -6.53 2.79 3.03
CA GLY A 116 -5.83 1.69 2.39
C GLY A 116 -5.63 0.49 3.33
N ASN A 117 -4.99 -0.58 2.80
CA ASN A 117 -4.79 -1.85 3.51
C ASN A 117 -3.49 -1.90 4.35
N ASP A 118 -2.80 -0.79 4.51
CA ASP A 118 -1.61 -0.73 5.35
C ASP A 118 -1.99 -0.70 6.83
N ILE A 119 -1.57 -1.72 7.59
CA ILE A 119 -1.96 -1.92 8.98
C ILE A 119 -1.40 -0.81 9.89
N ASP A 120 -0.17 -0.37 9.66
CA ASP A 120 0.47 0.66 10.47
C ASP A 120 -0.21 2.01 10.24
N LEU A 121 -0.60 2.28 9.00
CA LEU A 121 -1.35 3.48 8.66
C LEU A 121 -2.78 3.43 9.25
N LEU A 122 -3.48 2.30 9.11
CA LEU A 122 -4.79 2.10 9.73
C LEU A 122 -4.74 2.31 11.25
N TYR A 123 -3.73 1.76 11.91
CA TYR A 123 -3.55 1.92 13.35
C TYR A 123 -3.28 3.38 13.74
N SER A 124 -2.41 4.07 13.01
CA SER A 124 -2.11 5.48 13.24
C SER A 124 -3.35 6.38 13.08
N GLU A 125 -4.17 6.11 12.07
CA GLU A 125 -5.42 6.84 11.86
C GLU A 125 -6.47 6.53 12.95
N LEU A 126 -6.55 5.27 13.43
CA LEU A 126 -7.39 4.90 14.56
C LEU A 126 -6.98 5.60 15.86
N GLN A 127 -5.68 5.77 16.11
CA GLN A 127 -5.19 6.53 17.27
C GLN A 127 -5.66 7.99 17.22
N LYS A 128 -5.64 8.62 16.04
CA LYS A 128 -6.15 10.00 15.88
C LYS A 128 -7.66 10.08 16.16
N ILE A 129 -8.42 9.11 15.66
CA ILE A 129 -9.86 9.03 15.93
C ILE A 129 -10.10 8.84 17.43
N ASP A 130 -9.34 7.96 18.10
CA ASP A 130 -9.51 7.66 19.51
C ASP A 130 -9.28 8.87 20.41
N ILE A 131 -8.28 9.69 20.10
CA ILE A 131 -7.98 10.94 20.83
C ILE A 131 -9.10 11.97 20.68
N HIS A 132 -9.81 11.96 19.56
CA HIS A 132 -10.84 12.96 19.25
C HIS A 132 -12.21 12.61 19.84
N LEU A 133 -12.51 11.34 20.02
CA LEU A 133 -13.80 10.85 20.47
C LEU A 133 -13.92 10.82 21.99
N GLU A 134 -15.12 11.11 22.50
CA GLU A 134 -15.47 10.89 23.90
C GLU A 134 -15.37 9.40 24.30
N PRO A 135 -15.14 9.10 25.58
CA PRO A 135 -15.02 7.71 26.04
C PRO A 135 -16.24 6.86 25.65
N ARG A 136 -15.99 5.70 25.03
CA ARG A 136 -17.00 4.72 24.56
C ARG A 136 -17.86 5.17 23.37
N GLU A 137 -17.59 6.31 22.79
CA GLU A 137 -18.27 6.73 21.55
C GLU A 137 -17.87 5.78 20.40
N ALA A 138 -18.85 5.43 19.55
CA ALA A 138 -18.63 4.54 18.41
C ALA A 138 -17.93 5.29 17.26
N ILE A 139 -17.06 4.57 16.55
CA ILE A 139 -16.46 5.07 15.32
C ILE A 139 -17.50 4.95 14.21
N THR A 140 -18.00 6.08 13.74
CA THR A 140 -18.99 6.18 12.67
C THR A 140 -18.37 6.77 11.42
N ARG A 141 -19.05 6.62 10.30
CA ARG A 141 -18.62 7.19 9.02
C ARG A 141 -18.37 8.70 9.11
N ASN A 142 -19.25 9.45 9.78
CA ASN A 142 -19.08 10.89 9.97
C ASN A 142 -17.78 11.24 10.69
N VAL A 143 -17.45 10.51 11.73
CA VAL A 143 -16.22 10.69 12.50
C VAL A 143 -15.00 10.39 11.61
N ILE A 144 -15.04 9.30 10.85
CA ILE A 144 -13.98 8.94 9.91
C ILE A 144 -13.75 10.05 8.89
N GLU A 145 -14.81 10.56 8.26
CA GLU A 145 -14.75 11.65 7.27
C GLU A 145 -14.19 12.94 7.86
N GLN A 146 -14.51 13.26 9.11
CA GLN A 146 -14.05 14.49 9.77
C GLN A 146 -12.58 14.44 10.20
N ILE A 147 -12.12 13.29 10.68
CA ILE A 147 -10.82 13.19 11.36
C ILE A 147 -9.72 12.66 10.43
N VAL A 148 -10.05 11.61 9.67
CA VAL A 148 -9.06 10.92 8.86
C VAL A 148 -8.67 11.74 7.63
N GLY A 149 -9.61 12.45 7.06
CA GLY A 149 -9.40 13.11 5.78
C GLY A 149 -8.97 12.11 4.68
N PRO A 150 -8.86 12.48 3.45
CA PRO A 150 -8.31 11.62 2.41
C PRO A 150 -6.84 11.31 2.75
N SER A 151 -6.49 10.02 2.86
CA SER A 151 -5.09 9.62 3.08
C SER A 151 -4.23 10.15 1.93
N ARG A 152 -2.96 10.53 2.22
CA ARG A 152 -2.02 11.04 1.20
C ARG A 152 -1.89 10.11 -0.01
N GLN A 153 -1.95 8.80 0.22
CA GLN A 153 -1.89 7.83 -0.87
C GLN A 153 -3.18 7.81 -1.69
N MET A 154 -4.35 7.85 -1.07
CA MET A 154 -5.61 7.95 -1.79
C MET A 154 -5.69 9.25 -2.60
N THR A 155 -5.27 10.37 -2.03
CA THR A 155 -5.26 11.65 -2.74
C THR A 155 -4.36 11.61 -3.99
N VAL A 156 -3.21 10.94 -3.94
CA VAL A 156 -2.34 10.77 -5.12
C VAL A 156 -2.93 9.80 -6.15
N PHE A 157 -3.57 8.72 -5.71
CA PHE A 157 -4.27 7.81 -6.62
C PHE A 157 -5.51 8.45 -7.24
N GLU A 158 -6.23 9.27 -6.45
CA GLU A 158 -7.36 10.06 -6.94
C GLU A 158 -6.88 11.08 -7.99
N LEU A 159 -5.78 11.80 -7.74
CA LEU A 159 -5.16 12.68 -8.72
C LEU A 159 -4.85 11.93 -10.02
N ALA A 160 -4.21 10.77 -9.94
CA ALA A 160 -3.90 9.95 -11.10
C ALA A 160 -5.15 9.53 -11.87
N SER A 161 -6.22 9.17 -11.14
CA SER A 161 -7.52 8.82 -11.73
C SER A 161 -8.18 10.01 -12.42
N GLU A 162 -8.20 11.19 -11.79
CA GLU A 162 -8.82 12.37 -12.40
C GLU A 162 -8.04 12.85 -13.65
N LEU A 163 -6.72 12.79 -13.61
CA LEU A 163 -5.89 13.02 -14.81
C LEU A 163 -6.15 11.96 -15.88
N GLY A 164 -6.36 10.69 -15.51
CA GLY A 164 -6.77 9.62 -16.42
C GLY A 164 -8.16 9.84 -17.03
N LYS A 165 -9.04 10.56 -16.33
CA LYS A 165 -10.34 11.01 -16.86
C LYS A 165 -10.23 12.27 -17.71
N LYS A 166 -9.09 12.96 -17.73
CA LYS A 166 -8.83 14.30 -18.30
C LYS A 166 -9.59 15.41 -17.58
N ASP A 167 -9.93 15.21 -16.29
CA ASP A 167 -10.57 16.22 -15.46
C ASP A 167 -9.52 17.06 -14.71
N PHE A 168 -9.12 18.15 -15.34
CA PHE A 168 -8.13 19.05 -14.75
C PHE A 168 -8.70 19.86 -13.57
N THR A 169 -9.98 20.19 -13.60
CA THR A 169 -10.61 20.99 -12.51
C THR A 169 -10.54 20.23 -11.20
N ARG A 170 -10.95 18.98 -11.21
CA ARG A 170 -10.86 18.12 -10.03
C ARG A 170 -9.42 17.81 -9.64
N ALA A 171 -8.56 17.57 -10.62
CA ALA A 171 -7.13 17.37 -10.38
C ALA A 171 -6.49 18.58 -9.67
N LEU A 172 -6.86 19.82 -10.04
CA LEU A 172 -6.37 21.04 -9.41
C LEU A 172 -6.77 21.15 -7.93
N GLU A 173 -8.03 20.84 -7.60
CA GLU A 173 -8.49 20.80 -6.21
C GLU A 173 -7.64 19.82 -5.36
N ILE A 174 -7.35 18.65 -5.92
CA ILE A 174 -6.53 17.64 -5.26
C ILE A 174 -5.08 18.12 -5.09
N ILE A 175 -4.48 18.76 -6.10
CA ILE A 175 -3.13 19.31 -6.03
C ILE A 175 -3.04 20.35 -4.91
N ASN A 176 -3.96 21.29 -4.85
CA ASN A 176 -4.02 22.31 -3.81
C ASN A 176 -4.11 21.68 -2.40
N SER A 177 -4.92 20.63 -2.24
CA SER A 177 -5.02 19.88 -0.98
C SER A 177 -3.72 19.16 -0.62
N LEU A 178 -3.02 18.59 -1.59
CA LEU A 178 -1.73 17.91 -1.38
C LEU A 178 -0.65 18.90 -0.92
N PHE A 179 -0.56 20.07 -1.55
CA PHE A 179 0.44 21.08 -1.20
C PHE A 179 0.14 21.83 0.09
N ALA A 180 -1.12 21.86 0.55
CA ALA A 180 -1.49 22.36 1.88
C ALA A 180 -0.94 21.45 3.02
N THR A 181 -0.51 20.24 2.72
CA THR A 181 0.12 19.29 3.65
C THR A 181 1.59 19.10 3.30
N THR A 182 2.41 18.52 4.22
CA THR A 182 3.83 18.19 3.93
C THR A 182 3.90 17.08 2.88
N PHE A 183 4.03 17.45 1.62
CA PHE A 183 3.92 16.54 0.47
C PHE A 183 5.29 16.24 -0.17
N SER A 184 5.45 15.04 -0.73
CA SER A 184 6.64 14.60 -1.46
C SER A 184 6.34 14.45 -2.95
N ALA A 185 6.78 15.39 -3.78
CA ALA A 185 6.61 15.33 -5.23
C ALA A 185 7.15 14.04 -5.88
N PRO A 186 8.29 13.46 -5.47
CA PRO A 186 8.77 12.19 -6.01
C PRO A 186 7.78 11.03 -5.84
N SER A 187 7.08 10.95 -4.70
CA SER A 187 6.07 9.91 -4.47
C SER A 187 4.88 10.04 -5.41
N MET A 188 4.43 11.29 -5.65
CA MET A 188 3.36 11.58 -6.61
C MET A 188 3.76 11.19 -8.03
N ILE A 189 4.94 11.62 -8.49
CA ILE A 189 5.41 11.32 -9.85
C ILE A 189 5.49 9.81 -10.06
N SER A 190 5.99 9.07 -9.06
CA SER A 190 6.05 7.61 -9.10
C SER A 190 4.66 6.96 -9.21
N ALA A 191 3.65 7.51 -8.54
CA ALA A 191 2.28 7.01 -8.61
C ALA A 191 1.62 7.37 -9.96
N LEU A 192 1.80 8.60 -10.46
CA LEU A 192 1.34 9.01 -11.79
C LEU A 192 1.99 8.15 -12.88
N PHE A 193 3.29 7.90 -12.79
CA PHE A 193 4.00 7.04 -13.73
C PHE A 193 3.41 5.64 -13.76
N ARG A 194 3.21 5.01 -12.59
CA ARG A 194 2.60 3.66 -12.52
C ARG A 194 1.21 3.63 -13.12
N HIS A 195 0.42 4.66 -12.87
CA HIS A 195 -0.94 4.76 -13.40
C HIS A 195 -0.95 4.86 -14.94
N PHE A 196 -0.22 5.83 -15.52
CA PHE A 196 -0.19 6.00 -16.97
C PHE A 196 0.53 4.84 -17.69
N TRP A 197 1.51 4.21 -17.03
CA TRP A 197 2.10 2.98 -17.52
C TRP A 197 1.09 1.82 -17.58
N ALA A 198 0.25 1.70 -16.56
CA ALA A 198 -0.84 0.71 -16.56
C ALA A 198 -1.86 1.00 -17.68
N LEU A 199 -2.25 2.27 -17.90
CA LEU A 199 -3.12 2.65 -19.02
C LEU A 199 -2.52 2.25 -20.38
N LEU A 200 -1.24 2.50 -20.60
CA LEU A 200 -0.54 2.09 -21.82
C LEU A 200 -0.55 0.58 -22.01
N ARG A 201 -0.26 -0.18 -20.97
CA ARG A 201 -0.28 -1.65 -21.01
C ARG A 201 -1.67 -2.20 -21.30
N ILE A 202 -2.72 -1.66 -20.69
CA ILE A 202 -4.11 -2.04 -20.95
C ILE A 202 -4.47 -1.76 -22.42
N ARG A 203 -4.09 -0.60 -22.93
CA ARG A 203 -4.34 -0.23 -24.32
C ARG A 203 -3.64 -1.18 -25.27
N LYS A 204 -2.37 -1.51 -25.06
CA LYS A 204 -1.63 -2.50 -25.86
C LYS A 204 -2.25 -3.89 -25.76
N PHE A 205 -2.64 -4.30 -24.56
CA PHE A 205 -3.35 -5.57 -24.36
C PHE A 205 -4.70 -5.59 -25.10
N GLY A 206 -5.44 -4.48 -25.14
CA GLY A 206 -6.68 -4.35 -25.88
C GLY A 206 -6.50 -4.48 -27.40
N GLN A 207 -5.35 -4.08 -27.94
CA GLN A 207 -5.00 -4.28 -29.35
C GLN A 207 -4.71 -5.75 -29.68
N THR A 208 -4.05 -6.47 -28.78
CA THR A 208 -3.71 -7.89 -28.96
C THR A 208 -4.85 -8.84 -28.57
N SER A 209 -5.68 -8.43 -27.61
CA SER A 209 -6.75 -9.25 -27.04
C SER A 209 -8.08 -8.48 -26.93
N PRO A 210 -8.65 -7.99 -28.06
CA PRO A 210 -9.84 -7.13 -28.04
C PRO A 210 -11.08 -7.85 -27.48
N GLY A 211 -11.14 -9.17 -27.61
CA GLY A 211 -12.23 -10.00 -27.07
C GLY A 211 -12.32 -9.92 -25.55
N VAL A 212 -11.20 -9.88 -24.84
CA VAL A 212 -11.15 -9.78 -23.37
C VAL A 212 -11.70 -8.43 -22.90
N ILE A 213 -11.25 -7.34 -23.51
CA ILE A 213 -11.75 -5.99 -23.21
C ILE A 213 -13.25 -5.89 -23.49
N LYS A 214 -13.72 -6.43 -24.63
CA LYS A 214 -15.14 -6.42 -25.01
C LYS A 214 -15.98 -7.24 -24.02
N THR A 215 -15.51 -8.40 -23.60
CA THR A 215 -16.17 -9.24 -22.59
C THR A 215 -16.27 -8.49 -21.27
N PHE A 216 -15.20 -7.85 -20.83
CA PHE A 216 -15.17 -7.06 -19.60
C PHE A 216 -16.20 -5.91 -19.65
N LEU A 217 -16.24 -5.15 -20.74
CA LEU A 217 -17.15 -3.99 -20.89
C LEU A 217 -18.62 -4.39 -21.05
N LYS A 218 -18.92 -5.56 -21.66
CA LYS A 218 -20.30 -6.04 -21.85
C LYS A 218 -20.92 -6.63 -20.60
N SER A 219 -20.11 -7.21 -19.73
CA SER A 219 -20.56 -7.99 -18.58
C SER A 219 -20.70 -7.13 -17.31
N ARG A 220 -21.46 -6.03 -17.37
CA ARG A 220 -21.70 -5.18 -16.19
C ARG A 220 -22.60 -5.90 -15.18
N GLY A 221 -22.00 -6.59 -14.19
CA GLY A 221 -22.73 -7.23 -13.08
C GLY A 221 -21.79 -7.89 -12.10
N TYR A 222 -22.04 -7.70 -10.81
CA TYR A 222 -21.14 -7.97 -9.68
C TYR A 222 -20.78 -9.46 -9.44
N ASN A 223 -21.26 -10.42 -10.21
CA ASN A 223 -20.99 -11.86 -10.01
C ASN A 223 -20.88 -12.64 -11.33
N ASN A 224 -20.41 -12.02 -12.41
CA ASN A 224 -20.25 -12.73 -13.68
C ASN A 224 -18.83 -13.36 -13.75
N PRO A 225 -18.71 -14.71 -13.80
CA PRO A 225 -17.43 -15.40 -13.88
C PRO A 225 -16.55 -14.94 -15.06
N SER A 226 -17.15 -14.73 -16.23
CA SER A 226 -16.44 -14.27 -17.42
C SER A 226 -15.89 -12.86 -17.27
N GLN A 227 -16.59 -11.99 -16.53
CA GLN A 227 -16.09 -10.65 -16.20
C GLN A 227 -14.90 -10.71 -15.23
N ASN A 228 -14.97 -11.60 -14.25
CA ASN A 228 -13.89 -11.78 -13.28
C ASN A 228 -12.61 -12.31 -13.95
N GLU A 229 -12.73 -13.23 -14.90
CA GLU A 229 -11.60 -13.74 -15.67
C GLU A 229 -10.99 -12.63 -16.56
N ALA A 230 -11.85 -11.86 -17.24
CA ALA A 230 -11.41 -10.73 -18.05
C ALA A 230 -10.74 -9.64 -17.20
N ALA A 231 -11.30 -9.32 -16.03
CA ALA A 231 -10.71 -8.37 -15.08
C ALA A 231 -9.34 -8.83 -14.57
N LEU A 232 -9.21 -10.13 -14.27
CA LEU A 232 -7.94 -10.73 -13.85
C LEU A 232 -6.88 -10.62 -14.95
N ALA A 233 -7.23 -10.99 -16.19
CA ALA A 233 -6.34 -10.88 -17.34
C ALA A 233 -5.90 -9.43 -17.60
N ILE A 234 -6.81 -8.47 -17.49
CA ILE A 234 -6.52 -7.03 -17.61
C ILE A 234 -5.60 -6.56 -16.47
N GLY A 235 -5.87 -6.96 -15.24
CA GLY A 235 -5.06 -6.60 -14.08
C GLY A 235 -3.62 -7.11 -14.16
N ILE A 236 -3.43 -8.35 -14.63
CA ILE A 236 -2.11 -8.94 -14.89
C ILE A 236 -1.42 -8.20 -16.05
N ALA A 237 -2.13 -7.98 -17.16
CA ALA A 237 -1.58 -7.25 -18.31
C ALA A 237 -1.16 -5.82 -17.93
N ALA A 238 -1.93 -5.14 -17.08
CA ALA A 238 -1.63 -3.82 -16.55
C ALA A 238 -0.42 -3.81 -15.58
N GLY A 239 -0.02 -4.97 -15.04
CA GLY A 239 0.99 -5.08 -14.00
C GLY A 239 0.49 -4.66 -12.61
N LEU A 240 -0.81 -4.64 -12.43
CA LEU A 240 -1.46 -4.37 -11.14
C LEU A 240 -1.61 -5.64 -10.29
N LEU A 241 -1.57 -6.81 -10.93
CA LEU A 241 -1.67 -8.12 -10.30
C LEU A 241 -0.53 -9.02 -10.76
N LYS A 242 -0.10 -9.94 -9.89
CA LYS A 242 0.86 -10.99 -10.23
C LYS A 242 0.13 -12.26 -10.68
N GLU A 243 0.74 -13.02 -11.59
CA GLU A 243 0.24 -14.35 -11.94
C GLU A 243 0.20 -15.24 -10.70
N GLY A 244 -0.95 -15.90 -10.46
CA GLY A 244 -1.16 -16.77 -9.30
C GLY A 244 -1.74 -16.07 -8.05
N GLU A 245 -1.86 -14.75 -8.01
CA GLU A 245 -2.65 -14.06 -6.99
C GLU A 245 -4.12 -14.30 -7.28
N GLY A 246 -4.72 -15.16 -6.45
CA GLY A 246 -6.04 -15.74 -6.67
C GLY A 246 -7.19 -14.74 -6.82
N ARG A 247 -8.31 -15.29 -7.27
CA ARG A 247 -9.62 -14.68 -7.56
C ARG A 247 -10.12 -13.74 -6.45
N LYS A 248 -9.74 -12.46 -6.49
CA LYS A 248 -10.28 -11.43 -5.60
C LYS A 248 -11.25 -10.55 -6.39
N VAL A 249 -12.36 -10.18 -5.77
CA VAL A 249 -13.40 -9.25 -6.28
C VAL A 249 -12.82 -7.88 -6.63
N TYR A 250 -11.69 -7.53 -6.03
CA TYR A 250 -10.93 -6.29 -6.19
C TYR A 250 -10.51 -5.95 -7.64
N PRO A 251 -10.11 -6.91 -8.50
CA PRO A 251 -9.73 -6.62 -9.89
C PRO A 251 -10.83 -5.97 -10.72
N VAL A 252 -12.10 -6.29 -10.45
CA VAL A 252 -13.22 -5.77 -11.25
C VAL A 252 -13.43 -4.27 -11.02
N ILE A 253 -13.29 -3.81 -9.79
CA ILE A 253 -13.50 -2.40 -9.42
C ILE A 253 -12.36 -1.54 -9.98
N ILE A 254 -11.11 -1.99 -9.82
CA ILE A 254 -9.94 -1.30 -10.37
C ILE A 254 -9.96 -1.30 -11.90
N ALA A 255 -10.24 -2.45 -12.50
CA ALA A 255 -10.23 -2.59 -13.95
C ALA A 255 -11.33 -1.74 -14.62
N SER A 256 -12.49 -1.51 -13.99
CA SER A 256 -13.58 -0.74 -14.60
C SER A 256 -13.21 0.71 -14.90
N GLY A 257 -12.59 1.40 -13.93
CA GLY A 257 -12.16 2.78 -14.13
C GLY A 257 -10.95 2.92 -15.06
N ILE A 258 -9.99 2.04 -14.92
CA ILE A 258 -8.72 2.06 -15.67
C ILE A 258 -8.93 1.71 -17.16
N VAL A 259 -9.82 0.77 -17.48
CA VAL A 259 -10.13 0.41 -18.87
C VAL A 259 -10.78 1.58 -19.60
N ASP A 260 -11.74 2.25 -18.97
CA ASP A 260 -12.40 3.44 -19.54
C ASP A 260 -11.41 4.59 -19.74
N GLN A 261 -10.50 4.80 -18.79
CA GLN A 261 -9.44 5.80 -18.90
C GLN A 261 -8.46 5.47 -20.04
N ALA A 262 -8.02 4.23 -20.16
CA ALA A 262 -7.11 3.80 -21.24
C ALA A 262 -7.67 4.06 -22.64
N GLN A 263 -9.00 4.05 -22.82
CA GLN A 263 -9.64 4.34 -24.09
C GLN A 263 -9.64 5.84 -24.45
N LYS A 264 -9.48 6.74 -23.46
CA LYS A 264 -9.48 8.19 -23.68
C LYS A 264 -8.17 8.74 -24.26
N PHE A 265 -7.13 7.91 -24.32
CA PHE A 265 -5.80 8.31 -24.80
C PHE A 265 -5.39 7.51 -26.04
N SER A 266 -4.65 8.13 -26.94
CA SER A 266 -3.90 7.41 -27.96
C SER A 266 -2.61 6.81 -27.38
N ASP A 267 -1.97 5.91 -28.12
CA ASP A 267 -0.69 5.33 -27.73
C ASP A 267 0.38 6.41 -27.60
N GLU A 268 0.40 7.34 -28.57
CA GLU A 268 1.35 8.44 -28.65
C GLU A 268 1.13 9.45 -27.49
N GLU A 269 -0.13 9.69 -27.10
CA GLU A 269 -0.43 10.54 -25.95
C GLU A 269 0.12 9.92 -24.66
N LEU A 270 -0.07 8.61 -24.45
CA LEU A 270 0.46 7.90 -23.29
C LEU A 270 1.99 7.87 -23.27
N TYR A 271 2.64 7.63 -24.41
CA TYR A 271 4.10 7.72 -24.51
C TYR A 271 4.61 9.13 -24.17
N GLN A 272 3.92 10.16 -24.64
CA GLN A 272 4.31 11.54 -24.36
C GLN A 272 4.12 11.90 -22.88
N ILE A 273 3.04 11.46 -22.24
CA ILE A 273 2.82 11.64 -20.78
C ILE A 273 3.93 10.95 -20.00
N ILE A 274 4.23 9.70 -20.31
CA ILE A 274 5.30 8.94 -19.66
C ILE A 274 6.65 9.65 -19.80
N ARG A 275 6.94 10.19 -21.00
CA ARG A 275 8.15 10.98 -21.23
C ARG A 275 8.20 12.22 -20.33
N TRP A 276 7.11 13.00 -20.25
CA TRP A 276 7.05 14.19 -19.39
C TRP A 276 7.26 13.85 -17.92
N LEU A 277 6.67 12.75 -17.44
CA LEU A 277 6.85 12.28 -16.06
C LEU A 277 8.31 11.89 -15.77
N LEU A 278 8.96 11.20 -16.70
CA LEU A 278 10.38 10.82 -16.57
C LEU A 278 11.31 12.05 -16.63
N GLU A 279 11.05 13.00 -17.53
CA GLU A 279 11.81 14.25 -17.66
C GLU A 279 11.67 15.10 -16.38
N PHE A 280 10.46 15.15 -15.81
CA PHE A 280 10.19 15.87 -14.58
C PHE A 280 10.90 15.20 -13.39
N ASP A 281 10.79 13.87 -13.23
CA ASP A 281 11.50 13.13 -12.19
C ASP A 281 13.01 13.32 -12.25
N ALA A 282 13.59 13.21 -13.45
CA ALA A 282 15.01 13.46 -13.68
C ALA A 282 15.39 14.91 -13.39
N GLY A 283 14.54 15.87 -13.75
CA GLY A 283 14.72 17.30 -13.49
C GLY A 283 14.75 17.60 -12.00
N VAL A 284 13.81 17.05 -11.23
CA VAL A 284 13.75 17.19 -9.76
C VAL A 284 14.97 16.57 -9.09
N LYS A 285 15.33 15.35 -9.46
CA LYS A 285 16.51 14.65 -8.90
C LYS A 285 17.84 15.33 -9.19
N THR A 286 17.93 16.04 -10.29
CA THR A 286 19.16 16.79 -10.69
C THR A 286 19.13 18.26 -10.30
N GLY A 287 18.07 18.73 -9.62
CA GLY A 287 17.90 20.12 -9.23
C GLY A 287 17.64 21.11 -10.39
N ARG A 288 17.32 20.60 -11.60
CA ARG A 288 17.00 21.43 -12.77
C ARG A 288 15.56 21.92 -12.77
N VAL A 289 14.66 21.20 -12.09
CA VAL A 289 13.24 21.53 -11.95
C VAL A 289 12.93 21.60 -10.48
N SER A 290 12.22 22.64 -10.06
CA SER A 290 11.67 22.74 -8.71
C SER A 290 10.49 21.78 -8.60
N ALA A 291 10.36 21.14 -7.42
CA ALA A 291 9.21 20.28 -7.12
C ALA A 291 8.11 21.07 -6.41
N ASP A 292 7.94 22.34 -6.76
CA ASP A 292 6.92 23.22 -6.18
C ASP A 292 5.53 22.99 -6.79
N GLU A 293 4.53 23.63 -6.19
CA GLU A 293 3.14 23.53 -6.59
C GLU A 293 2.91 23.95 -8.04
N HIS A 294 3.57 25.04 -8.47
CA HIS A 294 3.41 25.59 -9.82
C HIS A 294 3.89 24.60 -10.88
N GLU A 295 5.09 24.06 -10.74
CA GLU A 295 5.68 23.11 -11.70
C GLU A 295 4.86 21.80 -11.77
N VAL A 296 4.40 21.31 -10.62
CA VAL A 296 3.53 20.13 -10.55
C VAL A 296 2.18 20.41 -11.23
N MET A 297 1.57 21.56 -10.96
CA MET A 297 0.32 21.98 -11.59
C MET A 297 0.46 22.09 -13.11
N MET A 298 1.55 22.68 -13.60
CA MET A 298 1.84 22.77 -15.02
C MET A 298 2.02 21.41 -15.68
N LEU A 299 2.70 20.46 -15.01
CA LEU A 299 2.79 19.08 -15.48
C LEU A 299 1.42 18.43 -15.60
N CYS A 300 0.59 18.54 -14.56
CA CYS A 300 -0.75 17.96 -14.53
C CYS A 300 -1.69 18.61 -15.58
N PHE A 301 -1.57 19.93 -15.79
CA PHE A 301 -2.28 20.63 -16.85
C PHE A 301 -1.92 20.07 -18.23
N ARG A 302 -0.63 19.91 -18.53
CA ARG A 302 -0.16 19.33 -19.80
C ARG A 302 -0.69 17.92 -20.01
N ILE A 303 -0.73 17.10 -18.95
CA ILE A 303 -1.27 15.74 -19.00
C ILE A 303 -2.78 15.76 -19.31
N ALA A 304 -3.55 16.57 -18.60
CA ALA A 304 -5.01 16.64 -18.78
C ALA A 304 -5.41 17.18 -20.16
N ARG A 305 -4.62 18.11 -20.72
CA ARG A 305 -4.89 18.80 -21.99
C ARG A 305 -4.10 18.24 -23.19
N ILE A 306 -3.48 17.07 -23.05
CA ILE A 306 -2.60 16.51 -24.07
C ILE A 306 -3.24 16.41 -25.47
N SER A 307 -4.52 16.04 -25.54
CA SER A 307 -5.24 15.92 -26.82
C SER A 307 -5.44 17.26 -27.52
N GLU A 308 -5.53 18.36 -26.77
CA GLU A 308 -5.66 19.72 -27.30
C GLU A 308 -4.29 20.23 -27.77
N LEU A 309 -3.26 20.06 -26.95
CA LEU A 309 -1.89 20.50 -27.26
C LEU A 309 -1.37 19.85 -28.55
N ARG A 310 -1.60 18.54 -28.73
CA ARG A 310 -1.18 17.85 -29.96
C ARG A 310 -1.92 18.31 -31.21
N LYS A 311 -3.17 18.75 -31.10
CA LYS A 311 -3.89 19.33 -32.26
C LYS A 311 -3.27 20.65 -32.70
N CYS A 312 -2.77 21.46 -31.75
CA CYS A 312 -2.08 22.70 -32.05
C CYS A 312 -0.72 22.45 -32.73
N ASP A 313 0.03 21.42 -32.25
CA ASP A 313 1.33 21.06 -32.84
C ASP A 313 1.24 20.49 -34.27
N ILE A 314 0.12 19.88 -34.65
CA ILE A 314 -0.13 19.32 -35.98
C ILE A 314 -0.64 20.43 -36.93
N ALA A 315 -1.25 21.49 -36.39
CA ALA A 315 -1.79 22.62 -37.16
C ALA A 315 -0.79 23.77 -37.41
N ALA A 316 0.37 23.72 -36.76
CA ALA A 316 1.48 24.65 -36.92
C ALA A 316 2.56 24.07 -37.84
#